data_3c15bc2a169ea1bd9f87b39f98cfb5db
#
_entry.id   3c15bc2a169ea1bd9f87b39f98cfb5db
#
_cell.length_a   1.000
_cell.length_b   1.000
_cell.length_c   1.000
_cell.angle_alpha   90.00
_cell.angle_beta   90.00
_cell.angle_gamma   90.00
#
_symmetry.space_group_name_H-M   'P 1'
#
loop_
_entity.id
_entity.type
_entity.pdbx_description
1 polymer ?
#
loop_
_entity_poly.entity_id
_entity_poly.type
_entity_poly.pdbx_seq_one_letter_code
_entity_poly.pdbx_strand_id
1 'polypeptide(L)'
;MACNQTISGIVQDCATSKGGVSEVYLANYEDVTDVAVTDNKVTGITMASGKKFHRYYFRPGTSSMTSTLNIDNAAGVNFVQTVLTMLYSRMETTKRVEMSALAVNDLRAIVKDANGVFWLLGEEEPVVAQAADGQTGTAKTDANRYSISLEDNNSTFPKEILMGSGGVSLDTIVD
;
A
#
# COMPACT_ATOMS: atom_id res chain seq x y z
N MET A 1 16.00 -1.32 30.35
CA MET A 1 15.07 -2.42 30.05
C MET A 1 15.53 -3.09 28.78
N ALA A 2 15.74 -4.40 28.80
CA ALA A 2 16.04 -5.13 27.58
C ALA A 2 14.71 -5.39 26.84
N CYS A 3 14.57 -4.92 25.61
CA CYS A 3 13.47 -5.29 24.74
C CYS A 3 13.69 -6.75 24.33
N ASN A 4 12.98 -7.67 24.96
CA ASN A 4 13.13 -9.10 24.74
C ASN A 4 11.94 -9.63 23.94
N GLN A 5 12.04 -9.61 22.61
CA GLN A 5 11.09 -10.28 21.74
C GLN A 5 11.56 -11.72 21.47
N THR A 6 10.60 -12.64 21.43
CA THR A 6 10.88 -14.04 21.12
C THR A 6 11.26 -14.17 19.64
N ILE A 7 12.45 -14.71 19.39
CA ILE A 7 12.93 -15.01 18.03
C ILE A 7 12.49 -16.44 17.68
N SER A 8 11.77 -16.59 16.55
CA SER A 8 11.46 -17.90 15.94
C SER A 8 12.16 -17.99 14.59
N GLY A 9 12.57 -19.21 14.21
CA GLY A 9 13.24 -19.44 12.93
C GLY A 9 12.32 -19.19 11.74
N ILE A 10 12.90 -18.83 10.59
CA ILE A 10 12.22 -18.74 9.29
C ILE A 10 12.72 -19.90 8.44
N VAL A 11 11.79 -20.70 7.91
CA VAL A 11 12.10 -21.78 6.98
C VAL A 11 11.83 -21.30 5.57
N GLN A 12 12.85 -21.42 4.69
CA GLN A 12 12.67 -21.16 3.26
C GLN A 12 11.91 -22.32 2.65
N ASP A 13 10.74 -22.04 2.08
CA ASP A 13 9.97 -23.02 1.32
C ASP A 13 10.37 -23.02 -0.17
N CYS A 14 9.83 -23.98 -0.93
CA CYS A 14 10.04 -24.08 -2.37
C CYS A 14 8.92 -23.43 -3.18
N ALA A 15 8.10 -22.57 -2.57
CA ALA A 15 7.01 -21.88 -3.25
C ALA A 15 7.56 -20.88 -4.28
N THR A 16 6.91 -20.83 -5.44
CA THR A 16 7.25 -19.83 -6.45
C THR A 16 6.77 -18.45 -6.01
N SER A 17 7.64 -17.43 -6.14
CA SER A 17 7.31 -16.04 -5.83
C SER A 17 7.43 -15.16 -7.06
N LYS A 18 6.49 -14.25 -7.23
CA LYS A 18 6.48 -13.24 -8.30
C LYS A 18 6.57 -11.86 -7.66
N GLY A 19 7.44 -11.01 -8.19
CA GLY A 19 7.53 -9.61 -7.78
C GLY A 19 6.47 -8.73 -8.41
N GLY A 20 6.20 -7.59 -7.77
CA GLY A 20 5.34 -6.53 -8.26
C GLY A 20 3.99 -6.45 -7.54
N VAL A 21 3.28 -5.35 -7.80
CA VAL A 21 1.94 -5.07 -7.30
C VAL A 21 0.94 -5.26 -8.43
N SER A 22 -0.15 -5.99 -8.16
CA SER A 22 -1.19 -6.26 -9.15
C SER A 22 -2.34 -5.26 -9.08
N GLU A 23 -2.77 -4.91 -7.89
CA GLU A 23 -3.90 -4.02 -7.65
C GLU A 23 -3.65 -3.20 -6.37
N VAL A 24 -4.19 -1.99 -6.33
CA VAL A 24 -4.20 -1.14 -5.14
C VAL A 24 -5.61 -0.63 -4.93
N TYR A 25 -6.01 -0.54 -3.69
CA TYR A 25 -7.28 0.05 -3.27
C TYR A 25 -6.98 1.18 -2.31
N LEU A 26 -7.47 2.37 -2.60
CA LEU A 26 -7.25 3.58 -1.80
C LEU A 26 -8.57 4.12 -1.25
N ALA A 27 -8.54 4.58 -0.02
CA ALA A 27 -9.60 5.35 0.61
C ALA A 27 -8.98 6.49 1.41
N ASN A 28 -9.76 7.52 1.73
CA ASN A 28 -9.29 8.51 2.70
C ASN A 28 -9.09 7.83 4.05
N TYR A 29 -8.09 8.26 4.78
CA TYR A 29 -7.73 7.68 6.07
C TYR A 29 -8.89 7.67 7.06
N GLU A 30 -9.64 8.78 7.13
CA GLU A 30 -10.80 8.95 8.01
C GLU A 30 -12.03 8.12 7.62
N ASP A 31 -12.11 7.65 6.36
CA ASP A 31 -13.22 6.82 5.89
C ASP A 31 -13.16 5.37 6.43
N VAL A 32 -12.03 4.97 7.02
CA VAL A 32 -11.87 3.69 7.72
C VAL A 32 -11.95 3.93 9.21
N THR A 33 -13.01 3.47 9.84
CA THR A 33 -13.31 3.73 11.27
C THR A 33 -12.64 2.75 12.22
N ASP A 34 -12.37 1.53 11.78
CA ASP A 34 -11.74 0.50 12.61
C ASP A 34 -10.96 -0.52 11.78
N VAL A 35 -9.85 -0.99 12.33
CA VAL A 35 -9.03 -2.07 11.77
C VAL A 35 -8.79 -3.11 12.86
N ALA A 36 -9.40 -4.27 12.73
CA ALA A 36 -9.22 -5.37 13.64
C ALA A 36 -7.98 -6.21 13.26
N VAL A 37 -7.09 -6.42 14.22
CA VAL A 37 -5.87 -7.21 14.04
C VAL A 37 -5.87 -8.39 15.02
N THR A 38 -5.63 -9.59 14.50
CA THR A 38 -5.48 -10.82 15.29
C THR A 38 -4.30 -11.61 14.75
N ASP A 39 -3.42 -12.08 15.63
CA ASP A 39 -2.23 -12.87 15.28
C ASP A 39 -1.35 -12.20 14.20
N ASN A 40 -1.11 -10.89 14.33
CA ASN A 40 -0.37 -10.06 13.35
C ASN A 40 -0.95 -10.01 11.93
N LYS A 41 -2.24 -10.36 11.77
CA LYS A 41 -2.97 -10.23 10.50
C LYS A 41 -4.18 -9.32 10.70
N VAL A 42 -4.50 -8.55 9.68
CA VAL A 42 -5.73 -7.78 9.64
C VAL A 42 -6.90 -8.70 9.34
N THR A 43 -7.83 -8.82 10.29
CA THR A 43 -9.01 -9.70 10.20
C THR A 43 -10.30 -8.96 9.94
N GLY A 44 -10.32 -7.63 10.09
CA GLY A 44 -11.50 -6.82 9.83
C GLY A 44 -11.12 -5.39 9.46
N ILE A 45 -11.89 -4.81 8.55
CA ILE A 45 -11.80 -3.39 8.17
C ILE A 45 -13.24 -2.87 8.15
N THR A 46 -13.50 -1.84 8.94
CA THR A 46 -14.82 -1.21 9.03
C THR A 46 -14.77 0.16 8.37
N MET A 47 -15.65 0.36 7.39
CA MET A 47 -15.78 1.64 6.69
C MET A 47 -16.85 2.52 7.31
N ALA A 48 -16.69 3.83 7.23
CA ALA A 48 -17.75 4.78 7.53
C ALA A 48 -18.94 4.59 6.57
N SER A 49 -20.15 4.95 7.02
CA SER A 49 -21.37 4.71 6.24
C SER A 49 -21.31 5.35 4.85
N GLY A 50 -21.53 4.53 3.83
CA GLY A 50 -21.52 4.95 2.43
C GLY A 50 -20.13 5.22 1.84
N LYS A 51 -19.07 4.91 2.59
CA LYS A 51 -17.68 5.05 2.12
C LYS A 51 -17.11 3.71 1.72
N LYS A 52 -16.21 3.73 0.73
CA LYS A 52 -15.58 2.55 0.18
C LYS A 52 -14.17 2.84 -0.29
N PHE A 53 -13.37 1.79 -0.44
CA PHE A 53 -12.10 1.86 -1.15
C PHE A 53 -12.35 1.93 -2.66
N HIS A 54 -11.57 2.75 -3.34
CA HIS A 54 -11.54 2.86 -4.80
C HIS A 54 -10.42 2.01 -5.36
N ARG A 55 -10.70 1.27 -6.43
CA ARG A 55 -9.78 0.31 -7.03
C ARG A 55 -8.94 0.93 -8.13
N TYR A 56 -7.62 0.70 -8.08
CA TYR A 56 -6.64 1.16 -9.05
C TYR A 56 -5.98 -0.02 -9.75
N TYR A 57 -6.06 -0.02 -11.07
CA TYR A 57 -5.49 -1.05 -11.93
C TYR A 57 -4.23 -0.57 -12.62
N PHE A 58 -3.26 -1.47 -12.74
CA PHE A 58 -1.98 -1.21 -13.40
C PHE A 58 -1.70 -2.23 -14.50
N ARG A 59 -0.79 -1.88 -15.39
CA ARG A 59 -0.18 -2.89 -16.26
C ARG A 59 0.77 -3.75 -15.41
N PRO A 60 0.80 -5.07 -15.62
CA PRO A 60 1.75 -5.94 -14.93
C PRO A 60 3.19 -5.42 -15.04
N GLY A 61 3.91 -5.42 -13.91
CA GLY A 61 5.31 -4.99 -13.85
C GLY A 61 5.54 -3.47 -13.86
N THR A 62 4.49 -2.65 -13.60
CA THR A 62 4.63 -1.19 -13.59
C THR A 62 4.51 -0.55 -12.20
N SER A 63 4.11 -1.32 -11.20
CA SER A 63 3.92 -0.82 -9.84
C SER A 63 4.69 -1.69 -8.86
N SER A 64 5.20 -1.07 -7.80
CA SER A 64 6.02 -1.75 -6.80
C SER A 64 5.74 -1.21 -5.41
N MET A 65 5.98 -2.06 -4.42
CA MET A 65 5.97 -1.70 -3.00
C MET A 65 7.30 -2.13 -2.40
N THR A 66 7.94 -1.24 -1.65
CA THR A 66 9.21 -1.49 -0.98
C THR A 66 9.13 -1.01 0.46
N SER A 67 9.42 -1.89 1.41
CA SER A 67 9.45 -1.56 2.82
C SER A 67 10.89 -1.63 3.34
N THR A 68 11.34 -0.59 4.02
CA THR A 68 12.68 -0.46 4.56
C THR A 68 12.60 -0.17 6.05
N LEU A 69 13.25 -1.00 6.86
CA LEU A 69 13.41 -0.76 8.28
C LEU A 69 14.56 0.21 8.50
N ASN A 70 14.26 1.37 9.04
CA ASN A 70 15.22 2.41 9.40
C ASN A 70 15.56 2.28 10.88
N ILE A 71 16.85 2.08 11.20
CA ILE A 71 17.34 1.95 12.57
C ILE A 71 18.47 2.93 12.78
N ASP A 72 18.32 3.81 13.76
CA ASP A 72 19.40 4.65 14.30
C ASP A 72 19.43 4.50 15.82
N ASN A 73 20.33 3.68 16.30
CA ASN A 73 20.49 3.40 17.73
C ASN A 73 20.97 4.63 18.52
N ALA A 74 21.69 5.54 17.88
CA ALA A 74 22.19 6.76 18.54
C ALA A 74 21.07 7.78 18.74
N ALA A 75 20.18 7.91 17.78
CA ALA A 75 18.98 8.76 17.85
C ALA A 75 17.78 8.07 18.51
N GLY A 76 17.85 6.77 18.76
CA GLY A 76 16.71 5.98 19.27
C GLY A 76 15.58 5.82 18.26
N VAL A 77 15.88 5.91 16.98
CA VAL A 77 14.91 5.83 15.89
C VAL A 77 14.80 4.38 15.39
N ASN A 78 13.57 3.89 15.29
CA ASN A 78 13.27 2.57 14.74
C ASN A 78 11.85 2.60 14.12
N PHE A 79 11.78 2.69 12.80
CA PHE A 79 10.50 2.68 12.06
C PHE A 79 10.66 2.03 10.69
N VAL A 80 9.55 1.56 10.15
CA VAL A 80 9.47 1.00 8.79
C VAL A 80 8.86 2.03 7.86
N GLN A 81 9.61 2.40 6.83
CA GLN A 81 9.14 3.22 5.73
C GLN A 81 8.74 2.32 4.57
N THR A 82 7.50 2.40 4.14
CA THR A 82 7.00 1.68 2.97
C THR A 82 6.65 2.66 1.87
N VAL A 83 7.25 2.48 0.71
CA VAL A 83 6.99 3.29 -0.49
C VAL A 83 6.24 2.45 -1.51
N LEU A 84 5.06 2.92 -1.88
CA LEU A 84 4.21 2.35 -2.93
C LEU A 84 4.31 3.24 -4.17
N THR A 85 4.91 2.74 -5.25
CA THR A 85 5.00 3.45 -6.52
C THR A 85 3.98 2.92 -7.51
N MET A 86 3.16 3.83 -8.05
CA MET A 86 2.11 3.53 -9.01
C MET A 86 2.36 4.25 -10.32
N LEU A 87 2.29 3.51 -11.45
CA LEU A 87 2.53 4.04 -12.80
C LEU A 87 1.28 3.90 -13.66
N TYR A 88 0.83 5.02 -14.24
CA TYR A 88 -0.34 5.09 -15.12
C TYR A 88 0.07 5.49 -16.51
N SER A 89 -0.07 4.58 -17.47
CA SER A 89 0.23 4.86 -18.88
C SER A 89 -0.75 5.88 -19.44
N ARG A 90 -0.25 6.74 -20.33
CA ARG A 90 -0.98 7.78 -21.05
C ARG A 90 -1.50 8.90 -20.15
N MET A 91 -1.04 10.11 -20.43
CA MET A 91 -1.49 11.33 -19.75
C MET A 91 -2.90 11.71 -20.23
N GLU A 92 -3.83 11.79 -19.30
CA GLU A 92 -5.24 12.11 -19.52
C GLU A 92 -5.76 13.03 -18.40
N THR A 93 -6.81 13.80 -18.71
CA THR A 93 -7.39 14.74 -17.74
C THR A 93 -7.92 14.03 -16.49
N THR A 94 -8.59 12.89 -16.66
CA THR A 94 -9.13 12.11 -15.53
C THR A 94 -8.04 11.68 -14.56
N LYS A 95 -6.94 11.12 -15.10
CA LYS A 95 -5.79 10.70 -14.29
C LYS A 95 -5.10 11.89 -13.60
N ARG A 96 -5.01 13.04 -14.30
CA ARG A 96 -4.43 14.26 -13.73
C ARG A 96 -5.24 14.76 -12.51
N VAL A 97 -6.57 14.76 -12.63
CA VAL A 97 -7.44 15.18 -11.53
C VAL A 97 -7.30 14.24 -10.34
N GLU A 98 -7.33 12.93 -10.60
CA GLU A 98 -7.15 11.91 -9.57
C GLU A 98 -5.79 12.00 -8.88
N MET A 99 -4.71 12.16 -9.64
CA MET A 99 -3.36 12.36 -9.08
C MET A 99 -3.28 13.59 -8.18
N SER A 100 -3.98 14.67 -8.55
CA SER A 100 -4.03 15.89 -7.72
C SER A 100 -4.82 15.65 -6.43
N ALA A 101 -5.86 14.84 -6.47
CA ALA A 101 -6.62 14.46 -5.27
C ALA A 101 -5.79 13.56 -4.34
N LEU A 102 -5.11 12.56 -4.88
CA LEU A 102 -4.23 11.69 -4.10
C LEU A 102 -3.05 12.44 -3.47
N ALA A 103 -2.59 13.52 -4.10
CA ALA A 103 -1.46 14.30 -3.62
C ALA A 103 -1.77 15.16 -2.37
N VAL A 104 -3.03 15.44 -2.09
CA VAL A 104 -3.43 16.34 -0.98
C VAL A 104 -4.19 15.61 0.13
N ASN A 105 -4.61 14.37 -0.09
CA ASN A 105 -5.38 13.61 0.87
C ASN A 105 -4.50 12.68 1.70
N ASP A 106 -4.88 12.53 2.95
CA ASP A 106 -4.42 11.46 3.82
C ASP A 106 -5.14 10.16 3.44
N LEU A 107 -4.38 9.12 3.15
CA LEU A 107 -4.90 7.90 2.54
C LEU A 107 -4.70 6.68 3.45
N ARG A 108 -5.49 5.65 3.19
CA ARG A 108 -5.26 4.27 3.61
C ARG A 108 -5.26 3.39 2.39
N ALA A 109 -4.32 2.44 2.31
CA ALA A 109 -4.17 1.62 1.13
C ALA A 109 -4.22 0.12 1.45
N ILE A 110 -4.87 -0.63 0.57
CA ILE A 110 -4.79 -2.08 0.50
C ILE A 110 -4.03 -2.41 -0.78
N VAL A 111 -2.91 -3.12 -0.65
CA VAL A 111 -2.05 -3.48 -1.77
C VAL A 111 -2.12 -4.98 -1.99
N LYS A 112 -2.47 -5.40 -3.20
CA LYS A 112 -2.43 -6.79 -3.62
C LYS A 112 -1.15 -7.04 -4.42
N ASP A 113 -0.31 -7.94 -3.94
CA ASP A 113 0.91 -8.33 -4.65
C ASP A 113 0.63 -9.29 -5.82
N ALA A 114 1.67 -9.62 -6.59
CA ALA A 114 1.58 -10.53 -7.72
C ALA A 114 1.40 -12.01 -7.31
N ASN A 115 1.55 -12.33 -6.01
CA ASN A 115 1.30 -13.65 -5.44
C ASN A 115 -0.14 -13.80 -4.92
N GLY A 116 -0.92 -12.69 -4.93
CA GLY A 116 -2.31 -12.68 -4.47
C GLY A 116 -2.47 -12.39 -2.97
N VAL A 117 -1.40 -12.03 -2.28
CA VAL A 117 -1.44 -11.61 -0.87
C VAL A 117 -1.81 -10.14 -0.79
N PHE A 118 -2.61 -9.78 0.22
CA PHE A 118 -3.05 -8.42 0.47
C PHE A 118 -2.35 -7.84 1.69
N TRP A 119 -1.89 -6.60 1.56
CA TRP A 119 -1.15 -5.87 2.58
C TRP A 119 -1.87 -4.57 2.92
N LEU A 120 -1.94 -4.23 4.20
CA LEU A 120 -2.49 -2.96 4.66
C LEU A 120 -1.38 -1.93 4.83
N LEU A 121 -1.55 -0.74 4.28
CA LEU A 121 -0.76 0.46 4.53
C LEU A 121 -1.64 1.51 5.19
N GLY A 122 -1.06 2.35 6.03
CA GLY A 122 -1.80 3.37 6.76
C GLY A 122 -2.48 2.82 8.03
N GLU A 123 -1.83 1.90 8.74
CA GLU A 123 -2.39 1.35 9.97
C GLU A 123 -2.30 2.35 11.15
N GLU A 124 -1.11 2.87 11.40
CA GLU A 124 -0.83 3.78 12.53
C GLU A 124 -0.94 5.24 12.11
N GLU A 125 -0.35 5.57 10.97
CA GLU A 125 -0.34 6.91 10.38
C GLU A 125 -0.90 6.86 8.95
N PRO A 126 -1.42 7.99 8.42
CA PRO A 126 -1.93 8.00 7.06
C PRO A 126 -0.81 7.83 6.03
N VAL A 127 -1.14 7.17 4.93
CA VAL A 127 -0.31 7.12 3.74
C VAL A 127 -0.40 8.46 3.02
N VAL A 128 0.75 9.07 2.74
CA VAL A 128 0.83 10.40 2.11
C VAL A 128 1.58 10.35 0.79
N ALA A 129 1.27 11.27 -0.11
CA ALA A 129 2.02 11.39 -1.36
C ALA A 129 3.40 11.99 -1.11
N GLN A 130 4.46 11.30 -1.55
CA GLN A 130 5.84 11.76 -1.48
C GLN A 130 6.29 12.48 -2.75
N ALA A 131 5.91 11.96 -3.90
CA ALA A 131 6.24 12.52 -5.21
C ALA A 131 5.19 12.15 -6.25
N ALA A 132 4.97 13.04 -7.21
CA ALA A 132 4.13 12.78 -8.37
C ALA A 132 4.75 13.43 -9.60
N ASP A 133 4.86 12.67 -10.70
CA ASP A 133 5.46 13.10 -11.95
C ASP A 133 4.56 12.82 -13.14
N GLY A 134 4.63 13.68 -14.14
CA GLY A 134 4.03 13.47 -15.46
C GLY A 134 5.05 13.69 -16.56
N GLN A 135 5.17 12.74 -17.49
CA GLN A 135 6.10 12.86 -18.61
C GLN A 135 5.48 12.38 -19.91
N THR A 136 5.77 13.09 -21.01
CA THR A 136 5.33 12.72 -22.37
C THR A 136 6.36 11.92 -23.13
N GLY A 137 7.63 11.96 -22.70
CA GLY A 137 8.77 11.51 -23.50
C GLY A 137 9.07 12.43 -24.68
N THR A 138 10.14 12.14 -25.40
CA THR A 138 10.60 12.88 -26.59
C THR A 138 10.46 12.03 -27.85
N ALA A 139 10.85 10.77 -27.80
CA ALA A 139 10.72 9.83 -28.90
C ALA A 139 9.43 9.01 -28.81
N LYS A 140 9.01 8.40 -29.92
CA LYS A 140 7.82 7.53 -29.96
C LYS A 140 7.93 6.28 -29.08
N THR A 141 9.15 5.89 -28.73
CA THR A 141 9.48 4.78 -27.83
C THR A 141 9.47 5.16 -26.36
N ASP A 142 9.44 6.46 -26.05
CA ASP A 142 9.48 6.94 -24.68
C ASP A 142 8.14 6.76 -23.97
N ALA A 143 8.21 6.70 -22.64
CA ALA A 143 7.01 6.56 -21.84
C ALA A 143 6.22 7.86 -21.76
N ASN A 144 4.93 7.80 -22.13
CA ASN A 144 3.95 8.83 -21.80
C ASN A 144 3.14 8.32 -20.60
N ARG A 145 3.35 8.90 -19.42
CA ARG A 145 2.78 8.37 -18.18
C ARG A 145 2.71 9.40 -17.05
N TYR A 146 1.88 9.09 -16.07
CA TYR A 146 1.98 9.62 -14.72
C TYR A 146 2.60 8.59 -13.79
N SER A 147 3.34 9.05 -12.80
CA SER A 147 3.78 8.26 -11.65
C SER A 147 3.45 8.98 -10.35
N ILE A 148 3.09 8.22 -9.33
CA ILE A 148 2.94 8.71 -7.97
C ILE A 148 3.60 7.72 -7.02
N SER A 149 4.33 8.26 -6.04
CA SER A 149 4.88 7.51 -4.92
C SER A 149 4.17 7.92 -3.66
N LEU A 150 3.58 6.96 -2.99
CA LEU A 150 2.94 7.10 -1.69
C LEU A 150 3.84 6.52 -0.62
N GLU A 151 3.92 7.17 0.52
CA GLU A 151 4.76 6.79 1.66
C GLU A 151 3.90 6.48 2.88
N ASP A 152 4.24 5.39 3.53
CA ASP A 152 3.65 4.90 4.77
C ASP A 152 4.76 4.71 5.80
N ASN A 153 4.64 5.30 6.97
CA ASN A 153 5.58 5.20 8.06
C ASN A 153 4.92 4.55 9.27
N ASN A 154 5.36 3.35 9.63
CA ASN A 154 4.80 2.58 10.72
C ASN A 154 5.89 2.00 11.63
N SER A 155 5.51 1.53 12.81
CA SER A 155 6.42 0.85 13.74
C SER A 155 6.81 -0.55 13.26
N THR A 156 6.01 -1.18 12.38
CA THR A 156 6.20 -2.53 11.87
C THR A 156 6.04 -2.61 10.35
N PHE A 157 6.53 -3.71 9.75
CA PHE A 157 6.24 -4.00 8.35
C PHE A 157 4.72 -4.11 8.10
N PRO A 158 4.24 -3.78 6.88
CA PRO A 158 2.83 -3.91 6.53
C PRO A 158 2.26 -5.28 6.89
N LYS A 159 1.08 -5.28 7.51
CA LYS A 159 0.41 -6.52 7.91
C LYS A 159 -0.36 -7.14 6.76
N GLU A 160 -0.30 -8.46 6.68
CA GLU A 160 -1.13 -9.24 5.78
C GLU A 160 -2.61 -9.12 6.15
N ILE A 161 -3.48 -8.96 5.16
CA ILE A 161 -4.92 -8.98 5.34
C ILE A 161 -5.43 -10.39 5.12
N LEU A 162 -6.09 -10.96 6.13
CA LEU A 162 -6.77 -12.25 6.00
C LEU A 162 -8.03 -12.07 5.15
N MET A 163 -8.06 -12.71 3.99
CA MET A 163 -9.18 -12.63 3.06
C MET A 163 -10.13 -13.81 3.21
N GLY A 164 -11.44 -13.57 3.00
CA GLY A 164 -12.45 -14.63 2.95
C GLY A 164 -13.09 -14.96 4.29
N SER A 165 -13.41 -16.23 4.51
CA SER A 165 -14.17 -16.69 5.68
C SER A 165 -13.41 -16.42 6.99
N GLY A 166 -13.97 -15.55 7.82
CA GLY A 166 -13.33 -15.10 9.07
C GLY A 166 -12.37 -13.92 8.92
N GLY A 167 -12.31 -13.29 7.76
CA GLY A 167 -11.48 -12.13 7.46
C GLY A 167 -12.21 -11.05 6.67
N VAL A 168 -11.46 -10.22 5.99
CA VAL A 168 -11.97 -9.10 5.20
C VAL A 168 -12.58 -9.59 3.88
N SER A 169 -13.75 -9.06 3.51
CA SER A 169 -14.39 -9.24 2.20
C SER A 169 -14.29 -7.96 1.39
N LEU A 170 -13.59 -8.00 0.25
CA LEU A 170 -13.48 -6.84 -0.65
C LEU A 170 -14.83 -6.40 -1.20
N ASP A 171 -15.75 -7.32 -1.46
CA ASP A 171 -17.09 -7.01 -2.00
C ASP A 171 -17.89 -6.06 -1.11
N THR A 172 -17.57 -6.02 0.19
CA THR A 172 -18.24 -5.15 1.14
C THR A 172 -17.61 -3.78 1.28
N ILE A 173 -16.30 -3.66 1.07
CA ILE A 173 -15.51 -2.45 1.34
C ILE A 173 -14.98 -1.74 0.08
N VAL A 174 -15.13 -2.34 -1.10
CA VAL A 174 -14.66 -1.79 -2.40
C VAL A 174 -15.87 -1.47 -3.29
N ASP A 175 -15.77 -0.40 -4.10
CA ASP A 175 -16.75 -0.02 -5.12
C ASP A 175 -16.42 -0.59 -6.51
#